data_4358f8f442473dd53c5c777d696dfd92
#
_entry.id   4358f8f442473dd53c5c777d696dfd92
#
_cell.length_a   1.000
_cell.length_b   1.000
_cell.length_c   1.000
_cell.angle_alpha   90.00
_cell.angle_beta   90.00
_cell.angle_gamma   90.00
#
_symmetry.space_group_name_H-M   'P 1'
#
loop_
_entity.id
_entity.type
_entity.pdbx_description
1 polymer ?
#
loop_
_entity_poly.entity_id
_entity_poly.type
_entity_poly.pdbx_seq_one_letter_code
_entity_poly.pdbx_strand_id
1 'polypeptide(L)'
;AQEARSVQKYFSGTNQEVTVYTIKGETSGPTVLIFAGIHGDERACPVVAAKYSNIRLKKGNIVVVPRLNAVAIQKKKRNGLGGDMNRLFDQPETSKNPDVKVVNLAKELIKKADYVVNMHQGHGFYSPTWINSRRNPSRWGQSNVVDAPYFDLPNGDKLELEKFANKVVQRSNENITDRRFHFQVNNTNTGSEDSRHKVQRKSLTYYAVTKEHKHAIAIEVTKNCTFAQATTYLVIALNAVIN
;
A
#
# COMPACT_ATOMS: atom_id res chain seq x y z
N ALA A 1 -28.75 -14.92 -3.13
CA ALA A 1 -27.31 -15.10 -2.97
C ALA A 1 -26.67 -13.71 -3.03
N GLN A 2 -25.83 -13.37 -2.05
CA GLN A 2 -25.10 -12.08 -2.04
C GLN A 2 -24.01 -12.15 -3.12
N GLU A 3 -23.94 -11.14 -4.00
CA GLU A 3 -22.92 -11.13 -5.06
C GLU A 3 -21.52 -11.24 -4.46
N ALA A 4 -20.71 -12.19 -4.95
CA ALA A 4 -19.34 -12.40 -4.51
C ALA A 4 -18.41 -11.23 -4.90
N ARG A 5 -18.86 -10.35 -5.84
CA ARG A 5 -18.12 -9.19 -6.34
C ARG A 5 -19.07 -8.01 -6.53
N SER A 6 -18.65 -6.84 -6.04
CA SER A 6 -19.33 -5.57 -6.34
C SER A 6 -18.33 -4.52 -6.83
N VAL A 7 -18.84 -3.55 -7.59
CA VAL A 7 -18.06 -2.44 -8.17
C VAL A 7 -18.76 -1.14 -7.84
N GLN A 8 -18.01 -0.19 -7.29
CA GLN A 8 -18.51 1.15 -7.01
C GLN A 8 -17.59 2.19 -7.64
N LYS A 9 -18.19 3.16 -8.33
CA LYS A 9 -17.47 4.29 -8.91
C LYS A 9 -17.73 5.56 -8.11
N TYR A 10 -16.67 6.30 -7.87
CA TYR A 10 -16.70 7.61 -7.21
C TYR A 10 -16.20 8.68 -8.16
N PHE A 11 -16.72 9.88 -8.04
CA PHE A 11 -16.37 11.05 -8.88
C PHE A 11 -16.52 10.76 -10.38
N SER A 12 -17.56 10.00 -10.74
CA SER A 12 -17.82 9.55 -12.11
C SER A 12 -17.95 10.74 -13.06
N GLY A 13 -17.39 10.58 -14.28
CA GLY A 13 -17.37 11.62 -15.31
C GLY A 13 -16.33 12.71 -15.08
N THR A 14 -15.47 12.59 -14.06
CA THR A 14 -14.36 13.51 -13.84
C THR A 14 -13.02 12.83 -14.12
N ASN A 15 -11.95 13.62 -14.27
CA ASN A 15 -10.60 13.09 -14.40
C ASN A 15 -10.05 12.45 -13.11
N GLN A 16 -10.78 12.56 -12.01
CA GLN A 16 -10.46 11.95 -10.71
C GLN A 16 -11.39 10.76 -10.39
N GLU A 17 -12.03 10.14 -11.40
CA GLU A 17 -12.86 8.95 -11.17
C GLU A 17 -12.05 7.85 -10.51
N VAL A 18 -12.59 7.28 -9.43
CA VAL A 18 -12.03 6.15 -8.69
C VAL A 18 -12.98 4.98 -8.72
N THR A 19 -12.52 3.81 -9.12
CA THR A 19 -13.30 2.58 -9.07
C THR A 19 -12.81 1.72 -7.91
N VAL A 20 -13.73 1.28 -7.08
CA VAL A 20 -13.52 0.40 -5.94
C VAL A 20 -14.18 -0.94 -6.21
N TYR A 21 -13.43 -2.02 -6.09
CA TYR A 21 -13.90 -3.39 -6.23
C TYR A 21 -13.93 -4.05 -4.86
N THR A 22 -15.04 -4.71 -4.54
CA THR A 22 -15.15 -5.54 -3.33
C THR A 22 -15.37 -6.99 -3.71
N ILE A 23 -14.52 -7.87 -3.25
CA ILE A 23 -14.60 -9.32 -3.45
C ILE A 23 -14.86 -9.95 -2.08
N LYS A 24 -15.95 -10.71 -1.97
CA LYS A 24 -16.30 -11.45 -0.76
C LYS A 24 -15.86 -12.90 -0.92
N GLY A 25 -15.21 -13.43 0.11
CA GLY A 25 -14.86 -14.83 0.19
C GLY A 25 -16.06 -15.71 0.51
N GLU A 26 -15.87 -17.01 0.31
CA GLU A 26 -16.90 -18.04 0.58
C GLU A 26 -17.23 -18.11 2.08
N THR A 27 -16.28 -17.80 2.94
CA THR A 27 -16.45 -17.75 4.40
C THR A 27 -16.02 -16.40 4.97
N SER A 28 -16.57 -16.06 6.13
CA SER A 28 -16.21 -14.83 6.85
C SER A 28 -14.74 -14.81 7.26
N GLY A 29 -14.18 -13.63 7.35
CA GLY A 29 -12.79 -13.38 7.75
C GLY A 29 -12.42 -11.91 7.62
N PRO A 30 -11.14 -11.55 7.79
CA PRO A 30 -10.70 -10.18 7.74
C PRO A 30 -10.88 -9.55 6.36
N THR A 31 -10.96 -8.24 6.34
CA THR A 31 -10.99 -7.42 5.13
C THR A 31 -9.60 -6.84 4.86
N VAL A 32 -9.03 -7.16 3.71
CA VAL A 32 -7.77 -6.61 3.22
C VAL A 32 -8.08 -5.52 2.18
N LEU A 33 -7.63 -4.29 2.44
CA LEU A 33 -7.77 -3.16 1.52
C LEU A 33 -6.45 -2.95 0.78
N ILE A 34 -6.51 -2.96 -0.55
CA ILE A 34 -5.36 -2.82 -1.44
C ILE A 34 -5.49 -1.52 -2.23
N PHE A 35 -4.56 -0.61 -2.01
CA PHE A 35 -4.41 0.60 -2.81
C PHE A 35 -3.24 0.47 -3.79
N ALA A 36 -3.44 0.94 -5.02
CA ALA A 36 -2.40 1.08 -6.02
C ALA A 36 -2.58 2.38 -6.80
N GLY A 37 -1.49 2.86 -7.39
CA GLY A 37 -1.51 4.03 -8.24
C GLY A 37 -1.73 5.36 -7.50
N ILE A 38 -1.29 5.45 -6.25
CA ILE A 38 -1.18 6.73 -5.54
C ILE A 38 -0.12 7.62 -6.22
N HIS A 39 0.94 7.01 -6.77
CA HIS A 39 1.91 7.64 -7.65
C HIS A 39 1.76 7.09 -9.07
N GLY A 40 1.69 7.96 -10.06
CA GLY A 40 1.38 7.57 -11.44
C GLY A 40 2.56 7.03 -12.25
N ASP A 41 3.79 7.22 -11.77
CA ASP A 41 5.01 6.69 -12.36
C ASP A 41 5.34 5.25 -11.92
N GLU A 42 4.55 4.68 -11.01
CA GLU A 42 4.68 3.32 -10.47
C GLU A 42 3.79 2.34 -11.22
N ARG A 43 4.10 2.13 -12.49
CA ARG A 43 3.23 1.54 -13.50
C ARG A 43 2.79 0.09 -13.25
N ALA A 44 3.58 -0.71 -12.55
CA ALA A 44 3.26 -2.10 -12.28
C ALA A 44 2.14 -2.24 -11.22
N CYS A 45 2.05 -1.29 -10.28
CA CYS A 45 1.10 -1.36 -9.17
C CYS A 45 -0.37 -1.39 -9.63
N PRO A 46 -0.86 -0.45 -10.46
CA PRO A 46 -2.25 -0.48 -10.95
C PRO A 46 -2.57 -1.75 -11.76
N VAL A 47 -1.62 -2.23 -12.55
CA VAL A 47 -1.80 -3.43 -13.39
C VAL A 47 -1.96 -4.68 -12.53
N VAL A 48 -1.14 -4.82 -11.49
CA VAL A 48 -1.24 -5.96 -10.58
C VAL A 48 -2.50 -5.85 -9.73
N ALA A 49 -2.79 -4.71 -9.13
CA ALA A 49 -3.98 -4.53 -8.31
C ALA A 49 -5.27 -4.85 -9.08
N ALA A 50 -5.35 -4.46 -10.36
CA ALA A 50 -6.50 -4.78 -11.21
C ALA A 50 -6.76 -6.29 -11.35
N LYS A 51 -5.73 -7.14 -11.30
CA LYS A 51 -5.91 -8.61 -11.33
C LYS A 51 -6.69 -9.11 -10.12
N TYR A 52 -6.51 -8.48 -8.96
CA TYR A 52 -7.20 -8.87 -7.72
C TYR A 52 -8.66 -8.42 -7.67
N SER A 53 -9.09 -7.57 -8.58
CA SER A 53 -10.51 -7.17 -8.71
C SER A 53 -11.42 -8.28 -9.24
N ASN A 54 -10.87 -9.41 -9.68
CA ASN A 54 -11.64 -10.51 -10.28
C ASN A 54 -11.09 -11.90 -9.87
N ILE A 55 -10.67 -12.05 -8.61
CA ILE A 55 -10.22 -13.34 -8.09
C ILE A 55 -11.35 -14.07 -7.35
N ARG A 56 -11.20 -15.36 -7.17
CA ARG A 56 -11.98 -16.15 -6.19
C ARG A 56 -11.25 -16.11 -4.84
N LEU A 57 -11.99 -15.82 -3.80
CA LEU A 57 -11.49 -15.75 -2.43
C LEU A 57 -12.22 -16.81 -1.58
N LYS A 58 -11.46 -17.63 -0.86
CA LYS A 58 -12.04 -18.67 0.02
C LYS A 58 -12.53 -18.07 1.34
N LYS A 59 -11.79 -17.09 1.90
CA LYS A 59 -12.07 -16.55 3.23
C LYS A 59 -11.82 -15.05 3.28
N GLY A 60 -12.63 -14.34 4.07
CA GLY A 60 -12.51 -12.91 4.27
C GLY A 60 -12.98 -12.07 3.09
N ASN A 61 -12.54 -10.84 3.00
CA ASN A 61 -12.89 -9.93 1.92
C ASN A 61 -11.65 -9.21 1.41
N ILE A 62 -11.69 -8.82 0.14
CA ILE A 62 -10.69 -7.93 -0.45
C ILE A 62 -11.41 -6.72 -1.01
N VAL A 63 -10.92 -5.53 -0.68
CA VAL A 63 -11.31 -4.28 -1.32
C VAL A 63 -10.12 -3.78 -2.12
N VAL A 64 -10.30 -3.53 -3.41
CA VAL A 64 -9.21 -3.14 -4.32
C VAL A 64 -9.51 -1.79 -4.95
N VAL A 65 -8.56 -0.88 -4.84
CA VAL A 65 -8.54 0.42 -5.50
C VAL A 65 -7.33 0.49 -6.42
N PRO A 66 -7.45 0.01 -7.69
CA PRO A 66 -6.29 -0.16 -8.56
C PRO A 66 -5.67 1.17 -9.02
N ARG A 67 -6.46 2.24 -9.06
CA ARG A 67 -6.10 3.52 -9.67
C ARG A 67 -6.54 4.68 -8.77
N LEU A 68 -5.90 4.80 -7.59
CA LEU A 68 -6.31 5.80 -6.59
C LEU A 68 -6.12 7.23 -7.12
N ASN A 69 -5.01 7.53 -7.79
CA ASN A 69 -4.71 8.84 -8.36
C ASN A 69 -4.75 8.78 -9.89
N ALA A 70 -5.97 8.81 -10.44
CA ALA A 70 -6.19 8.69 -11.88
C ALA A 70 -5.41 9.74 -12.70
N VAL A 71 -5.32 10.97 -12.21
CA VAL A 71 -4.61 12.06 -12.89
C VAL A 71 -3.11 11.83 -12.93
N ALA A 72 -2.50 11.40 -11.82
CA ALA A 72 -1.08 11.06 -11.76
C ALA A 72 -0.74 9.91 -12.73
N ILE A 73 -1.59 8.87 -12.75
CA ILE A 73 -1.44 7.71 -13.64
C ILE A 73 -1.53 8.14 -15.12
N GLN A 74 -2.51 8.98 -15.47
CA GLN A 74 -2.67 9.48 -16.83
C GLN A 74 -1.44 10.28 -17.27
N LYS A 75 -0.91 11.12 -16.38
CA LYS A 75 0.30 11.90 -16.63
C LYS A 75 1.58 11.08 -16.57
N LYS A 76 1.55 9.84 -16.07
CA LYS A 76 2.73 9.00 -15.79
C LYS A 76 3.76 9.72 -14.91
N LYS A 77 3.28 10.49 -13.93
CA LYS A 77 4.10 11.26 -13.00
C LYS A 77 3.73 10.89 -11.57
N ARG A 78 4.65 11.15 -10.64
CA ARG A 78 4.43 10.90 -9.22
C ARG A 78 3.21 11.68 -8.69
N ASN A 79 3.13 12.95 -9.03
CA ASN A 79 2.15 13.89 -8.47
C ASN A 79 0.85 13.98 -9.29
N GLY A 80 -0.28 14.12 -8.58
CA GLY A 80 -1.59 14.42 -9.13
C GLY A 80 -1.82 15.92 -9.36
N LEU A 81 -3.05 16.39 -9.10
CA LEU A 81 -3.42 17.80 -9.19
C LEU A 81 -2.91 18.60 -8.00
N GLY A 82 -2.95 18.02 -6.81
CA GLY A 82 -2.64 18.67 -5.53
C GLY A 82 -1.24 18.37 -5.00
N GLY A 83 -0.35 17.79 -5.80
CA GLY A 83 0.99 17.39 -5.40
C GLY A 83 1.13 15.88 -5.15
N ASP A 84 2.00 15.49 -4.23
CA ASP A 84 2.16 14.09 -3.81
C ASP A 84 0.99 13.68 -2.92
N MET A 85 0.06 12.89 -3.47
CA MET A 85 -1.14 12.45 -2.74
C MET A 85 -0.79 11.67 -1.46
N ASN A 86 0.33 10.95 -1.44
CA ASN A 86 0.81 10.24 -0.25
C ASN A 86 1.41 11.18 0.82
N ARG A 87 1.20 12.47 0.71
CA ARG A 87 1.54 13.52 1.69
C ARG A 87 0.34 14.38 2.10
N LEU A 88 -0.88 13.90 1.79
CA LEU A 88 -2.12 14.64 2.04
C LEU A 88 -3.03 13.99 3.10
N PHE A 89 -2.60 12.90 3.73
CA PHE A 89 -3.43 12.19 4.71
C PHE A 89 -3.52 12.90 6.08
N ASP A 90 -2.69 13.90 6.34
CA ASP A 90 -2.80 14.81 7.49
C ASP A 90 -3.71 16.02 7.22
N GLN A 91 -4.12 16.23 5.97
CA GLN A 91 -4.99 17.34 5.60
C GLN A 91 -6.40 17.19 6.19
N PRO A 92 -7.02 18.29 6.64
CA PRO A 92 -8.42 18.26 7.07
C PRO A 92 -9.34 17.96 5.88
N GLU A 93 -10.48 17.32 6.15
CA GLU A 93 -11.47 16.96 5.12
C GLU A 93 -11.96 18.17 4.31
N THR A 94 -11.95 19.35 4.92
CA THR A 94 -12.35 20.64 4.31
C THR A 94 -11.26 21.32 3.51
N SER A 95 -10.08 20.70 3.37
CA SER A 95 -8.97 21.27 2.58
C SER A 95 -9.39 21.56 1.14
N LYS A 96 -8.94 22.71 0.62
CA LYS A 96 -9.17 23.12 -0.77
C LYS A 96 -8.23 22.45 -1.77
N ASN A 97 -7.31 21.59 -1.31
CA ASN A 97 -6.45 20.82 -2.21
C ASN A 97 -7.32 19.87 -3.07
N PRO A 98 -7.19 19.91 -4.40
CA PRO A 98 -8.08 19.17 -5.31
C PRO A 98 -8.01 17.65 -5.16
N ASP A 99 -6.93 17.09 -4.61
CA ASP A 99 -6.77 15.65 -4.39
C ASP A 99 -7.37 15.19 -3.04
N VAL A 100 -7.71 16.11 -2.12
CA VAL A 100 -8.18 15.72 -0.77
C VAL A 100 -9.52 14.99 -0.82
N LYS A 101 -10.40 15.25 -1.78
CA LYS A 101 -11.65 14.47 -1.92
C LYS A 101 -11.37 12.98 -2.18
N VAL A 102 -10.31 12.64 -2.93
CA VAL A 102 -9.87 11.26 -3.16
C VAL A 102 -9.21 10.68 -1.91
N VAL A 103 -8.42 11.49 -1.21
CA VAL A 103 -7.84 11.13 0.09
C VAL A 103 -8.93 10.82 1.12
N ASN A 104 -9.99 11.62 1.17
CA ASN A 104 -11.12 11.40 2.08
C ASN A 104 -11.85 10.09 1.76
N LEU A 105 -12.05 9.77 0.47
CA LEU A 105 -12.55 8.46 0.06
C LEU A 105 -11.64 7.33 0.57
N ALA A 106 -10.32 7.47 0.41
CA ALA A 106 -9.37 6.47 0.89
C ALA A 106 -9.46 6.30 2.42
N LYS A 107 -9.57 7.39 3.19
CA LYS A 107 -9.77 7.37 4.64
C LYS A 107 -11.05 6.59 5.03
N GLU A 108 -12.16 6.81 4.33
CA GLU A 108 -13.41 6.09 4.59
C GLU A 108 -13.32 4.58 4.29
N LEU A 109 -12.54 4.20 3.28
CA LEU A 109 -12.28 2.79 2.99
C LEU A 109 -11.38 2.15 4.06
N ILE A 110 -10.35 2.87 4.52
CA ILE A 110 -9.44 2.42 5.58
C ILE A 110 -10.20 2.11 6.88
N LYS A 111 -11.17 2.93 7.27
CA LYS A 111 -12.00 2.69 8.47
C LYS A 111 -12.64 1.31 8.49
N LYS A 112 -13.02 0.78 7.31
CA LYS A 112 -13.76 -0.48 7.13
C LYS A 112 -12.87 -1.70 6.94
N ALA A 113 -11.56 -1.54 6.86
CA ALA A 113 -10.60 -2.61 6.66
C ALA A 113 -9.99 -3.09 7.98
N ASP A 114 -9.42 -4.30 7.97
CA ASP A 114 -8.59 -4.83 9.05
C ASP A 114 -7.11 -4.68 8.72
N TYR A 115 -6.77 -4.88 7.45
CA TYR A 115 -5.42 -4.77 6.90
C TYR A 115 -5.40 -3.81 5.72
N VAL A 116 -4.37 -2.99 5.63
CA VAL A 116 -4.19 -2.00 4.55
C VAL A 116 -2.85 -2.21 3.87
N VAL A 117 -2.89 -2.33 2.56
CA VAL A 117 -1.69 -2.45 1.71
C VAL A 117 -1.67 -1.28 0.74
N ASN A 118 -0.59 -0.51 0.75
CA ASN A 118 -0.30 0.51 -0.25
C ASN A 118 0.83 0.05 -1.16
N MET A 119 0.54 -0.15 -2.45
CA MET A 119 1.50 -0.70 -3.41
C MET A 119 2.31 0.41 -4.05
N HIS A 120 3.63 0.23 -4.07
CA HIS A 120 4.60 1.19 -4.59
C HIS A 120 5.71 0.52 -5.42
N GLN A 121 6.46 1.35 -6.13
CA GLN A 121 7.74 1.01 -6.73
C GLN A 121 8.80 2.03 -6.32
N GLY A 122 9.83 1.57 -5.62
CA GLY A 122 10.94 2.40 -5.14
C GLY A 122 12.24 2.19 -5.91
N HIS A 123 13.13 3.18 -5.89
CA HIS A 123 14.46 3.05 -6.49
C HIS A 123 15.39 2.21 -5.65
N GLY A 124 16.23 1.42 -6.32
CA GLY A 124 17.26 0.58 -5.70
C GLY A 124 16.67 -0.55 -4.87
N PHE A 125 17.44 -0.97 -3.90
CA PHE A 125 17.11 -2.06 -2.97
C PHE A 125 17.35 -1.58 -1.55
N TYR A 126 16.35 -1.68 -0.70
CA TYR A 126 16.53 -1.39 0.71
C TYR A 126 17.47 -2.42 1.37
N SER A 127 18.33 -1.92 2.23
CA SER A 127 19.13 -2.71 3.14
C SER A 127 19.33 -1.93 4.43
N PRO A 128 19.24 -2.57 5.61
CA PRO A 128 19.48 -1.87 6.89
C PRO A 128 20.90 -1.33 7.03
N THR A 129 21.84 -1.87 6.25
CA THR A 129 23.24 -1.44 6.21
C THR A 129 23.62 -0.98 4.81
N TRP A 130 24.67 -0.15 4.74
CA TRP A 130 25.21 0.28 3.45
C TRP A 130 25.98 -0.86 2.79
N ILE A 131 25.56 -1.25 1.59
CA ILE A 131 26.26 -2.24 0.76
C ILE A 131 26.89 -1.52 -0.45
N ASN A 132 26.09 -0.72 -1.17
CA ASN A 132 26.53 0.10 -2.32
C ASN A 132 25.48 1.18 -2.64
N SER A 133 25.74 2.00 -3.66
CA SER A 133 24.85 3.09 -4.07
C SER A 133 23.43 2.65 -4.47
N ARG A 134 23.25 1.39 -4.90
CA ARG A 134 21.95 0.82 -5.27
C ARG A 134 21.29 0.05 -4.13
N ARG A 135 22.06 -0.39 -3.10
CA ARG A 135 21.56 -1.18 -1.98
C ARG A 135 22.04 -0.57 -0.65
N ASN A 136 21.17 0.12 0.03
CA ASN A 136 21.48 0.86 1.26
C ASN A 136 20.20 1.33 1.98
N PRO A 137 20.31 1.93 3.19
CA PRO A 137 19.17 2.38 3.98
C PRO A 137 18.36 3.55 3.38
N SER A 138 18.85 4.22 2.34
CA SER A 138 18.15 5.32 1.67
C SER A 138 17.33 4.84 0.46
N ARG A 139 17.35 3.55 0.16
CA ARG A 139 16.59 2.95 -0.93
C ARG A 139 15.29 2.35 -0.41
N TRP A 140 14.30 2.22 -1.30
CA TRP A 140 12.96 1.76 -0.94
C TRP A 140 12.61 0.42 -1.57
N GLY A 141 13.19 0.10 -2.74
CA GLY A 141 12.83 -1.08 -3.50
C GLY A 141 13.08 -2.39 -2.77
N GLN A 142 12.27 -3.38 -3.05
CA GLN A 142 12.25 -4.72 -2.45
C GLN A 142 12.14 -4.66 -0.92
N SER A 143 11.18 -3.85 -0.43
CA SER A 143 10.89 -3.80 0.99
C SER A 143 9.40 -3.77 1.30
N ASN A 144 9.05 -4.25 2.49
CA ASN A 144 7.78 -3.97 3.13
C ASN A 144 8.02 -2.92 4.20
N VAL A 145 7.44 -1.73 3.98
CA VAL A 145 7.64 -0.58 4.85
C VAL A 145 6.59 -0.58 5.94
N VAL A 146 7.04 -0.40 7.17
CA VAL A 146 6.20 -0.15 8.34
C VAL A 146 6.62 1.14 9.03
N ASP A 147 5.67 1.79 9.69
CA ASP A 147 5.88 3.09 10.33
C ASP A 147 6.43 2.98 11.77
N ALA A 148 6.32 1.79 12.37
CA ALA A 148 6.83 1.48 13.71
C ALA A 148 6.94 -0.04 13.89
N PRO A 149 7.66 -0.55 14.92
CA PRO A 149 7.65 -1.97 15.26
C PRO A 149 6.24 -2.43 15.67
N TYR A 150 5.57 -1.62 16.46
CA TYR A 150 4.20 -1.79 16.92
C TYR A 150 3.56 -0.42 17.19
N PHE A 151 2.25 -0.41 17.35
CA PHE A 151 1.49 0.76 17.76
C PHE A 151 0.56 0.38 18.92
N ASP A 152 0.63 1.13 20.02
CA ASP A 152 -0.19 0.90 21.21
C ASP A 152 -1.62 1.40 20.96
N LEU A 153 -2.60 0.54 21.21
CA LEU A 153 -4.01 0.84 21.05
C LEU A 153 -4.60 1.42 22.36
N PRO A 154 -5.67 2.22 22.29
CA PRO A 154 -6.32 2.79 23.46
C PRO A 154 -6.82 1.74 24.48
N ASN A 155 -7.12 0.52 24.02
CA ASN A 155 -7.57 -0.59 24.88
C ASN A 155 -6.42 -1.37 25.55
N GLY A 156 -5.16 -0.96 25.32
CA GLY A 156 -3.97 -1.61 25.86
C GLY A 156 -3.37 -2.72 24.99
N ASP A 157 -4.04 -3.08 23.90
CA ASP A 157 -3.50 -4.01 22.91
C ASP A 157 -2.44 -3.34 22.03
N LYS A 158 -1.76 -4.14 21.21
CA LYS A 158 -0.74 -3.67 20.26
C LYS A 158 -1.05 -4.13 18.85
N LEU A 159 -0.87 -3.22 17.89
CA LEU A 159 -0.73 -3.59 16.48
C LEU A 159 0.72 -3.97 16.23
N GLU A 160 0.97 -5.24 16.04
CA GLU A 160 2.30 -5.81 15.80
C GLU A 160 2.69 -5.63 14.32
N LEU A 161 3.11 -4.41 13.93
CA LEU A 161 3.32 -4.02 12.53
C LEU A 161 4.51 -4.73 11.91
N GLU A 162 5.64 -4.73 12.61
CA GLU A 162 6.87 -5.36 12.11
C GLU A 162 6.75 -6.88 12.07
N LYS A 163 6.05 -7.48 13.04
CA LYS A 163 5.73 -8.92 13.03
C LYS A 163 4.89 -9.30 11.83
N PHE A 164 3.87 -8.48 11.50
CA PHE A 164 3.06 -8.66 10.30
C PHE A 164 3.90 -8.54 9.04
N ALA A 165 4.72 -7.48 8.89
CA ALA A 165 5.59 -7.27 7.74
C ALA A 165 6.62 -8.40 7.58
N ASN A 166 7.23 -8.88 8.67
CA ASN A 166 8.16 -10.00 8.63
C ASN A 166 7.51 -11.29 8.11
N LYS A 167 6.27 -11.57 8.53
CA LYS A 167 5.52 -12.73 8.01
C LYS A 167 5.29 -12.63 6.50
N VAL A 168 4.92 -11.43 6.01
CA VAL A 168 4.73 -11.19 4.58
C VAL A 168 6.05 -11.33 3.82
N VAL A 169 7.14 -10.76 4.35
CA VAL A 169 8.49 -10.88 3.77
C VAL A 169 8.95 -12.33 3.69
N GLN A 170 8.81 -13.09 4.76
CA GLN A 170 9.20 -14.49 4.79
C GLN A 170 8.46 -15.29 3.70
N ARG A 171 7.13 -15.21 3.69
CA ARG A 171 6.30 -15.90 2.70
C ARG A 171 6.59 -15.47 1.25
N SER A 172 6.88 -14.18 1.04
CA SER A 172 7.27 -13.68 -0.27
C SER A 172 8.58 -14.28 -0.72
N ASN A 173 9.59 -14.27 0.13
CA ASN A 173 10.93 -14.71 -0.18
C ASN A 173 11.04 -16.24 -0.41
N GLU A 174 10.15 -17.03 0.19
CA GLU A 174 10.01 -18.47 -0.11
C GLU A 174 9.63 -18.74 -1.57
N ASN A 175 8.99 -17.76 -2.23
CA ASN A 175 8.55 -17.84 -3.61
C ASN A 175 9.42 -17.03 -4.61
N ILE A 176 10.56 -16.50 -4.15
CA ILE A 176 11.50 -15.74 -4.97
C ILE A 176 12.84 -16.47 -5.02
N THR A 177 13.14 -17.08 -6.15
CA THR A 177 14.37 -17.87 -6.34
C THR A 177 15.62 -16.99 -6.35
N ASP A 178 15.56 -15.83 -6.99
CA ASP A 178 16.69 -14.91 -7.08
C ASP A 178 16.78 -14.05 -5.80
N ARG A 179 17.73 -14.42 -4.94
CA ARG A 179 17.95 -13.74 -3.63
C ARG A 179 18.25 -12.25 -3.74
N ARG A 180 18.66 -11.76 -4.91
CA ARG A 180 18.88 -10.33 -5.13
C ARG A 180 17.58 -9.53 -5.01
N PHE A 181 16.43 -10.19 -5.25
CA PHE A 181 15.10 -9.62 -5.19
C PHE A 181 14.31 -10.02 -3.93
N HIS A 182 14.97 -10.59 -2.92
CA HIS A 182 14.33 -10.84 -1.64
C HIS A 182 13.92 -9.52 -0.99
N PHE A 183 12.71 -9.50 -0.45
CA PHE A 183 12.20 -8.38 0.33
C PHE A 183 12.87 -8.29 1.70
N GLN A 184 12.93 -7.08 2.22
CA GLN A 184 13.35 -6.77 3.59
C GLN A 184 12.24 -5.98 4.29
N VAL A 185 12.18 -6.04 5.62
CA VAL A 185 11.34 -5.10 6.37
C VAL A 185 12.09 -3.78 6.53
N ASN A 186 11.46 -2.69 6.13
CA ASN A 186 11.95 -1.34 6.31
C ASN A 186 11.09 -0.63 7.37
N ASN A 187 11.58 -0.62 8.61
CA ASN A 187 10.93 0.14 9.67
C ASN A 187 11.46 1.58 9.66
N THR A 188 10.59 2.51 9.31
CA THR A 188 10.92 3.94 9.20
C THR A 188 10.88 4.68 10.52
N ASN A 189 10.34 4.04 11.60
CA ASN A 189 10.11 4.68 12.90
C ASN A 189 9.50 6.09 12.74
N THR A 190 8.50 6.21 11.87
CA THR A 190 7.94 7.49 11.38
C THR A 190 7.53 8.43 12.53
N GLY A 191 6.99 7.88 13.61
CA GLY A 191 6.53 8.63 14.78
C GLY A 191 7.66 9.13 15.69
N SER A 192 8.88 8.56 15.59
CA SER A 192 10.01 8.97 16.43
C SER A 192 10.51 10.37 16.08
N GLU A 193 10.94 11.12 17.12
CA GLU A 193 11.56 12.44 16.90
C GLU A 193 12.92 12.33 16.18
N ASP A 194 13.59 11.21 16.28
CA ASP A 194 14.86 10.94 15.59
C ASP A 194 14.68 10.35 14.19
N SER A 195 13.44 10.11 13.75
CA SER A 195 13.18 9.55 12.43
C SER A 195 13.68 10.45 11.31
N ARG A 196 14.40 9.85 10.38
CA ARG A 196 14.78 10.49 9.10
C ARG A 196 13.59 10.59 8.13
N HIS A 197 12.49 9.93 8.46
CA HIS A 197 11.30 9.77 7.60
C HIS A 197 10.08 10.51 8.13
N LYS A 198 10.27 11.61 8.88
CA LYS A 198 9.16 12.40 9.48
C LYS A 198 8.11 12.85 8.45
N VAL A 199 8.49 13.03 7.20
CA VAL A 199 7.56 13.37 6.12
C VAL A 199 6.52 12.27 5.87
N GLN A 200 6.78 11.02 6.25
CA GLN A 200 5.84 9.91 6.19
C GLN A 200 4.67 10.04 7.18
N ARG A 201 4.76 10.93 8.18
CA ARG A 201 3.63 11.26 9.07
C ARG A 201 2.39 11.76 8.32
N LYS A 202 2.56 12.13 7.05
CA LYS A 202 1.49 12.57 6.14
C LYS A 202 1.03 11.48 5.18
N SER A 203 1.53 10.24 5.32
CA SER A 203 1.28 9.14 4.41
C SER A 203 -0.02 8.38 4.73
N LEU A 204 -0.49 7.61 3.74
CA LEU A 204 -1.62 6.71 3.85
C LEU A 204 -1.42 5.66 4.97
N THR A 205 -0.25 5.01 5.01
CA THR A 205 0.03 3.95 6.01
C THR A 205 0.09 4.52 7.42
N TYR A 206 0.74 5.65 7.61
CA TYR A 206 0.82 6.30 8.92
C TYR A 206 -0.58 6.73 9.43
N TYR A 207 -1.43 7.26 8.55
CA TYR A 207 -2.83 7.55 8.86
C TYR A 207 -3.58 6.28 9.27
N ALA A 208 -3.46 5.21 8.48
CA ALA A 208 -4.14 3.95 8.75
C ALA A 208 -3.77 3.36 10.13
N VAL A 209 -2.50 3.44 10.52
CA VAL A 209 -2.02 2.97 11.81
C VAL A 209 -2.47 3.89 12.95
N THR A 210 -2.17 5.19 12.85
CA THR A 210 -2.28 6.11 13.99
C THR A 210 -3.67 6.68 14.20
N LYS A 211 -4.49 6.75 13.16
CA LYS A 211 -5.85 7.30 13.23
C LYS A 211 -6.92 6.22 13.19
N GLU A 212 -6.73 5.20 12.38
CA GLU A 212 -7.75 4.16 12.19
C GLU A 212 -7.38 2.83 12.85
N HIS A 213 -6.20 2.75 13.47
CA HIS A 213 -5.71 1.58 14.21
C HIS A 213 -5.73 0.29 13.39
N LYS A 214 -5.22 0.37 12.15
CA LYS A 214 -5.17 -0.76 11.22
C LYS A 214 -3.75 -1.28 11.05
N HIS A 215 -3.62 -2.60 10.84
CA HIS A 215 -2.37 -3.14 10.33
C HIS A 215 -2.12 -2.62 8.92
N ALA A 216 -1.09 -1.80 8.73
CA ALA A 216 -0.78 -1.20 7.44
C ALA A 216 0.67 -1.41 7.05
N ILE A 217 0.90 -1.76 5.78
CA ILE A 217 2.22 -1.86 5.17
C ILE A 217 2.23 -1.19 3.80
N ALA A 218 3.37 -0.64 3.40
CA ALA A 218 3.63 -0.34 2.00
C ALA A 218 4.51 -1.43 1.41
N ILE A 219 4.11 -1.99 0.27
CA ILE A 219 4.91 -2.93 -0.51
C ILE A 219 5.65 -2.13 -1.56
N GLU A 220 6.98 -2.11 -1.48
CA GLU A 220 7.86 -1.38 -2.39
C GLU A 220 8.64 -2.34 -3.27
N VAL A 221 8.21 -2.56 -4.50
CA VAL A 221 9.00 -3.32 -5.48
C VAL A 221 10.02 -2.40 -6.14
N THR A 222 11.23 -2.91 -6.39
CA THR A 222 12.29 -2.10 -7.00
C THR A 222 11.95 -1.66 -8.43
N LYS A 223 12.28 -0.39 -8.76
CA LYS A 223 12.30 0.09 -10.16
C LYS A 223 13.51 -0.43 -10.96
N ASN A 224 14.48 -1.08 -10.28
CA ASN A 224 15.67 -1.66 -10.91
C ASN A 224 15.45 -3.11 -11.36
N CYS A 225 14.34 -3.36 -12.02
CA CYS A 225 13.98 -4.63 -12.63
C CYS A 225 13.10 -4.39 -13.87
N THR A 226 12.84 -5.44 -14.62
CA THR A 226 11.90 -5.37 -15.76
C THR A 226 10.46 -5.20 -15.26
N PHE A 227 9.57 -4.72 -16.13
CA PHE A 227 8.14 -4.63 -15.81
C PHE A 227 7.54 -6.00 -15.44
N ALA A 228 7.93 -7.04 -16.17
CA ALA A 228 7.50 -8.42 -15.90
C ALA A 228 7.95 -8.90 -14.51
N GLN A 229 9.20 -8.62 -14.12
CA GLN A 229 9.70 -8.93 -12.78
C GLN A 229 8.95 -8.13 -11.71
N ALA A 230 8.74 -6.83 -11.92
CA ALA A 230 7.99 -6.00 -10.97
C ALA A 230 6.57 -6.54 -10.74
N THR A 231 5.85 -6.90 -11.80
CA THR A 231 4.51 -7.49 -11.69
C THR A 231 4.53 -8.84 -10.96
N THR A 232 5.52 -9.68 -11.24
CA THR A 232 5.69 -10.98 -10.56
C THR A 232 5.91 -10.79 -9.06
N TYR A 233 6.83 -9.92 -8.66
CA TYR A 233 7.14 -9.69 -7.25
C TYR A 233 5.98 -9.03 -6.49
N LEU A 234 5.24 -8.12 -7.12
CA LEU A 234 4.02 -7.55 -6.54
C LEU A 234 2.94 -8.62 -6.30
N VAL A 235 2.73 -9.53 -7.25
CA VAL A 235 1.79 -10.65 -7.09
C VAL A 235 2.22 -11.57 -5.94
N ILE A 236 3.50 -11.93 -5.87
CA ILE A 236 4.04 -12.76 -4.79
C ILE A 236 3.79 -12.10 -3.43
N ALA A 237 4.11 -10.80 -3.30
CA ALA A 237 3.94 -10.07 -2.05
C ALA A 237 2.47 -9.91 -1.65
N LEU A 238 1.55 -9.63 -2.59
CA LEU A 238 0.12 -9.58 -2.29
C LEU A 238 -0.44 -10.95 -1.88
N ASN A 239 -0.05 -12.02 -2.55
CA ASN A 239 -0.46 -13.37 -2.16
C ASN A 239 0.02 -13.72 -0.75
N ALA A 240 1.20 -13.24 -0.35
CA ALA A 240 1.72 -13.43 1.00
C ALA A 240 0.91 -12.67 2.08
N VAL A 241 0.23 -11.59 1.72
CA VAL A 241 -0.69 -10.86 2.62
C VAL A 241 -2.04 -11.58 2.71
N ILE A 242 -2.58 -12.04 1.57
CA ILE A 242 -3.96 -12.54 1.46
C ILE A 242 -4.11 -13.96 1.99
N ASN A 243 -3.09 -14.80 1.86
CA ASN A 243 -3.05 -16.20 2.30
C ASN A 243 -2.38 -16.34 3.66
#